data_7124903d8278fe2de753f4dea50bf4e2
#
_entry.id   7124903d8278fe2de753f4dea50bf4e2
#
_cell.length_a   1.000
_cell.length_b   1.000
_cell.length_c   1.000
_cell.angle_alpha   90.00
_cell.angle_beta   90.00
_cell.angle_gamma   90.00
#
_symmetry.space_group_name_H-M   'P 1'
#
loop_
_entity.id
_entity.type
_entity.pdbx_description
1 polymer ?
#
loop_
_entity_poly.entity_id
_entity_poly.type
_entity_poly.pdbx_seq_one_letter_code
_entity_poly.pdbx_strand_id
1 'polypeptide(L)'
;MKLTDLNRDGGIGANSTLLRIGDLNILVDSGLNPKKRGRDAIPDLAKIHEVPLDLILITHCHLDHIGSLPVVMREHPDTPVMMSSSSRIIIERMLHNSASVMMRQKDEENIPDYPLFTHGEIERLSSRMIGIPFGHAKKFRGNRDEIEVILHRAGHVAGACGVELRHKERQIFVTG
;
A
#
# COMPACT_ATOMS: atom_id res chain seq x y z
N MET A 1 8.32 11.38 -15.48
CA MET A 1 8.15 10.28 -14.50
C MET A 1 9.27 10.32 -13.49
N LYS A 2 8.96 10.16 -12.20
CA LYS A 2 9.94 10.03 -11.12
C LYS A 2 9.51 8.87 -10.22
N LEU A 3 10.47 8.02 -9.83
CA LEU A 3 10.31 6.96 -8.85
C LEU A 3 11.09 7.36 -7.60
N THR A 4 10.47 7.20 -6.43
CA THR A 4 11.11 7.45 -5.14
C THR A 4 10.85 6.24 -4.24
N ASP A 5 11.92 5.56 -3.85
CA ASP A 5 11.86 4.48 -2.87
C ASP A 5 11.71 5.10 -1.47
N LEU A 6 10.73 4.62 -0.73
CA LEU A 6 10.46 5.03 0.65
C LEU A 6 11.03 4.04 1.68
N ASN A 7 11.57 2.90 1.23
CA ASN A 7 12.25 1.99 2.12
C ASN A 7 13.53 2.64 2.68
N ARG A 8 13.63 2.77 3.99
CA ARG A 8 14.74 3.49 4.65
C ARG A 8 16.09 2.81 4.47
N ASP A 9 16.09 1.49 4.38
CA ASP A 9 17.30 0.68 4.46
C ASP A 9 17.72 0.07 3.11
N GLY A 10 16.90 0.24 2.08
CA GLY A 10 17.14 -0.33 0.75
C GLY A 10 17.18 -1.86 0.69
N GLY A 11 16.67 -2.53 1.76
CA GLY A 11 16.63 -3.99 1.85
C GLY A 11 15.21 -4.56 1.67
N ILE A 12 15.04 -5.84 1.98
CA ILE A 12 13.73 -6.51 1.97
C ILE A 12 12.91 -6.04 3.18
N GLY A 13 11.65 -5.69 2.93
CA GLY A 13 10.68 -5.24 3.94
C GLY A 13 10.40 -3.75 3.87
N ALA A 14 9.26 -3.32 4.41
CA ALA A 14 8.73 -1.98 4.31
C ALA A 14 8.65 -1.48 2.85
N ASN A 15 8.27 -2.37 1.92
CA ASN A 15 8.17 -2.03 0.50
C ASN A 15 7.16 -0.91 0.31
N SER A 16 7.62 0.18 -0.27
CA SER A 16 6.78 1.34 -0.54
C SER A 16 7.47 2.24 -1.56
N THR A 17 6.81 2.51 -2.67
CA THR A 17 7.38 3.28 -3.76
C THR A 17 6.42 4.36 -4.23
N LEU A 18 6.85 5.62 -4.20
CA LEU A 18 6.12 6.72 -4.79
C LEU A 18 6.47 6.85 -6.27
N LEU A 19 5.46 6.71 -7.14
CA LEU A 19 5.54 6.99 -8.57
C LEU A 19 4.88 8.34 -8.87
N ARG A 20 5.60 9.24 -9.53
CA ARG A 20 5.05 10.45 -10.12
C ARG A 20 4.98 10.30 -11.64
N ILE A 21 3.75 10.28 -12.18
CA ILE A 21 3.47 10.05 -13.59
C ILE A 21 2.53 11.15 -14.07
N GLY A 22 3.01 12.03 -14.97
CA GLY A 22 2.26 13.25 -15.27
C GLY A 22 2.03 14.05 -14.01
N ASP A 23 0.79 14.43 -13.75
CA ASP A 23 0.37 15.14 -12.53
C ASP A 23 -0.15 14.21 -11.42
N LEU A 24 0.01 12.88 -11.58
CA LEU A 24 -0.43 11.89 -10.60
C LEU A 24 0.70 11.46 -9.66
N ASN A 25 0.38 11.35 -8.38
CA ASN A 25 1.20 10.77 -7.33
C ASN A 25 0.58 9.44 -6.89
N ILE A 26 1.22 8.34 -7.24
CA ILE A 26 0.73 6.99 -6.97
C ILE A 26 1.68 6.30 -6.01
N LEU A 27 1.17 5.84 -4.87
CA LEU A 27 1.93 5.01 -3.95
C LEU A 27 1.71 3.55 -4.30
N VAL A 28 2.79 2.80 -4.47
CA VAL A 28 2.74 1.34 -4.65
C VAL A 28 3.26 0.69 -3.39
N ASP A 29 2.42 -0.09 -2.75
CA ASP A 29 2.59 -0.77 -1.48
C ASP A 29 2.89 0.16 -0.29
N SER A 30 2.70 -0.34 0.91
CA SER A 30 3.02 0.33 2.18
C SER A 30 3.25 -0.74 3.25
N GLY A 31 4.46 -1.25 3.30
CA GLY A 31 4.84 -2.41 4.08
C GLY A 31 5.38 -2.10 5.48
N LEU A 32 5.62 -3.18 6.23
CA LEU A 32 6.39 -3.17 7.48
C LEU A 32 7.69 -3.95 7.31
N ASN A 33 8.78 -3.44 7.86
CA ASN A 33 10.02 -4.18 7.94
C ASN A 33 9.91 -5.25 9.04
N PRO A 34 10.00 -6.56 8.71
CA PRO A 34 9.79 -7.63 9.68
C PRO A 34 10.89 -7.73 10.75
N LYS A 35 12.05 -7.10 10.50
CA LYS A 35 13.20 -7.10 11.40
C LYS A 35 13.20 -5.92 12.36
N LYS A 36 12.30 -4.96 12.19
CA LYS A 36 12.20 -3.74 13.00
C LYS A 36 10.91 -3.71 13.81
N ARG A 37 10.81 -2.76 14.73
CA ARG A 37 9.66 -2.59 15.62
C ARG A 37 9.22 -1.14 15.66
N GLY A 38 7.97 -0.92 16.06
CA GLY A 38 7.40 0.40 16.22
C GLY A 38 7.50 1.23 14.94
N ARG A 39 7.77 2.50 15.07
CA ARG A 39 7.90 3.44 13.95
C ARG A 39 9.11 3.21 13.05
N ASP A 40 10.11 2.48 13.51
CA ASP A 40 11.26 2.13 12.68
C ASP A 40 10.92 1.07 11.64
N ALA A 41 9.84 0.32 11.85
CA ALA A 41 9.38 -0.70 10.92
C ALA A 41 8.63 -0.15 9.69
N ILE A 42 8.14 1.10 9.72
CA ILE A 42 7.42 1.71 8.60
C ILE A 42 8.37 2.37 7.60
N PRO A 43 7.93 2.55 6.33
CA PRO A 43 8.66 3.33 5.33
C PRO A 43 8.92 4.77 5.80
N ASP A 44 9.75 5.50 5.07
CA ASP A 44 9.99 6.92 5.30
C ASP A 44 8.80 7.77 4.80
N LEU A 45 7.73 7.76 5.57
CA LEU A 45 6.49 8.47 5.23
C LEU A 45 6.65 10.00 5.28
N ALA A 46 7.71 10.54 5.89
CA ALA A 46 8.00 11.97 5.87
C ALA A 46 8.17 12.48 4.42
N LYS A 47 8.64 11.63 3.51
CA LYS A 47 8.78 11.98 2.09
C LYS A 47 7.46 12.18 1.34
N ILE A 48 6.34 11.70 1.89
CA ILE A 48 5.01 11.79 1.29
C ILE A 48 4.02 12.58 2.13
N HIS A 49 4.38 13.03 3.32
CA HIS A 49 3.48 13.71 4.25
C HIS A 49 2.75 14.91 3.62
N GLU A 50 3.46 15.72 2.83
CA GLU A 50 2.90 16.89 2.13
C GLU A 50 2.57 16.61 0.65
N VAL A 51 2.73 15.35 0.19
CA VAL A 51 2.45 14.98 -1.19
C VAL A 51 0.98 14.57 -1.31
N PRO A 52 0.17 15.26 -2.11
CA PRO A 52 -1.20 14.82 -2.36
C PRO A 52 -1.17 13.50 -3.14
N LEU A 53 -1.47 12.40 -2.47
CA LEU A 53 -1.58 11.09 -3.11
C LEU A 53 -2.92 11.00 -3.86
N ASP A 54 -2.86 10.64 -5.14
CA ASP A 54 -4.05 10.40 -5.96
C ASP A 54 -4.56 8.96 -5.83
N LEU A 55 -3.67 7.99 -5.70
CA LEU A 55 -3.99 6.56 -5.66
C LEU A 55 -2.96 5.78 -4.87
N ILE A 56 -3.41 4.76 -4.13
CA ILE A 56 -2.56 3.73 -3.55
C ILE A 56 -2.85 2.42 -4.28
N LEU A 57 -1.81 1.72 -4.72
CA LEU A 57 -1.89 0.41 -5.38
C LEU A 57 -1.24 -0.64 -4.49
N ILE A 58 -1.90 -1.77 -4.31
CA ILE A 58 -1.37 -2.90 -3.54
C ILE A 58 -1.11 -4.07 -4.48
N THR A 59 0.14 -4.52 -4.49
CA THR A 59 0.56 -5.66 -5.31
C THR A 59 0.11 -7.00 -4.72
N HIS A 60 0.24 -7.17 -3.40
CA HIS A 60 -0.22 -8.36 -2.67
C HIS A 60 -0.28 -8.12 -1.15
N CYS A 61 -0.83 -9.09 -0.39
CA CYS A 61 -1.18 -8.89 1.02
C CYS A 61 -0.13 -9.40 2.02
N HIS A 62 1.15 -9.56 1.67
CA HIS A 62 2.18 -9.76 2.69
C HIS A 62 2.41 -8.49 3.51
N LEU A 63 2.77 -8.64 4.79
CA LEU A 63 2.89 -7.49 5.70
C LEU A 63 4.01 -6.52 5.32
N ASP A 64 5.03 -6.98 4.65
CA ASP A 64 6.08 -6.14 4.09
C ASP A 64 5.63 -5.32 2.85
N HIS A 65 4.36 -5.51 2.41
CA HIS A 65 3.68 -4.73 1.36
C HIS A 65 2.45 -3.97 1.84
N ILE A 66 1.79 -4.41 2.91
CA ILE A 66 0.55 -3.76 3.41
C ILE A 66 0.62 -3.32 4.88
N GLY A 67 1.64 -3.71 5.61
CA GLY A 67 1.63 -3.62 7.07
C GLY A 67 1.62 -2.21 7.65
N SER A 68 1.97 -1.18 6.89
CA SER A 68 1.80 0.23 7.28
C SER A 68 0.69 0.95 6.51
N LEU A 69 -0.07 0.25 5.66
CA LEU A 69 -1.15 0.84 4.86
C LEU A 69 -2.16 1.65 5.69
N PRO A 70 -2.65 1.18 6.87
CA PRO A 70 -3.57 1.99 7.67
C PRO A 70 -2.97 3.30 8.16
N VAL A 71 -1.65 3.35 8.40
CA VAL A 71 -0.96 4.59 8.79
C VAL A 71 -1.01 5.59 7.64
N VAL A 72 -0.65 5.18 6.41
CA VAL A 72 -0.75 6.04 5.21
C VAL A 72 -2.17 6.48 4.94
N MET A 73 -3.13 5.56 5.02
CA MET A 73 -4.55 5.88 4.78
C MET A 73 -5.13 6.88 5.79
N ARG A 74 -4.59 6.93 7.01
CA ARG A 74 -4.94 7.92 8.04
C ARG A 74 -4.44 9.33 7.66
N GLU A 75 -3.23 9.41 7.14
CA GLU A 75 -2.61 10.68 6.71
C GLU A 75 -3.18 11.18 5.38
N HIS A 76 -3.68 10.28 4.54
CA HIS A 76 -4.28 10.56 3.23
C HIS A 76 -5.74 10.08 3.17
N PRO A 77 -6.67 10.74 3.88
CA PRO A 77 -8.03 10.24 4.12
C PRO A 77 -8.89 10.13 2.86
N ASP A 78 -8.61 10.88 1.81
CA ASP A 78 -9.40 10.89 0.58
C ASP A 78 -8.82 10.01 -0.54
N THR A 79 -7.64 9.40 -0.30
CA THR A 79 -6.96 8.61 -1.32
C THR A 79 -7.55 7.20 -1.42
N PRO A 80 -8.05 6.77 -2.59
CA PRO A 80 -8.53 5.41 -2.80
C PRO A 80 -7.37 4.41 -2.83
N VAL A 81 -7.66 3.17 -2.43
CA VAL A 81 -6.72 2.05 -2.48
C VAL A 81 -7.23 1.01 -3.45
N MET A 82 -6.47 0.68 -4.49
CA MET A 82 -6.83 -0.35 -5.46
C MET A 82 -5.92 -1.58 -5.32
N MET A 83 -6.51 -2.75 -5.47
CA MET A 83 -5.84 -4.05 -5.41
C MET A 83 -6.62 -5.07 -6.23
N SER A 84 -6.11 -6.30 -6.35
CA SER A 84 -6.90 -7.36 -6.97
C SER A 84 -8.13 -7.71 -6.12
N SER A 85 -9.20 -8.18 -6.77
CA SER A 85 -10.41 -8.62 -6.06
C SER A 85 -10.13 -9.68 -5.00
N SER A 86 -9.16 -10.57 -5.25
CA SER A 86 -8.74 -11.58 -4.27
C SER A 86 -8.00 -10.94 -3.08
N SER A 87 -7.09 -9.99 -3.32
CA SER A 87 -6.43 -9.25 -2.24
C SER A 87 -7.45 -8.47 -1.40
N ARG A 88 -8.49 -7.89 -2.03
CA ARG A 88 -9.54 -7.16 -1.31
C ARG A 88 -10.29 -8.03 -0.30
N ILE A 89 -10.47 -9.31 -0.60
CA ILE A 89 -11.14 -10.25 0.31
C ILE A 89 -10.30 -10.56 1.56
N ILE A 90 -8.98 -10.64 1.41
CA ILE A 90 -8.09 -11.12 2.48
C ILE A 90 -7.39 -10.02 3.26
N ILE A 91 -7.26 -8.80 2.71
CA ILE A 91 -6.45 -7.72 3.29
C ILE A 91 -6.87 -7.34 4.70
N GLU A 92 -8.17 -7.21 4.95
CA GLU A 92 -8.69 -6.84 6.28
C GLU A 92 -8.26 -7.86 7.34
N ARG A 93 -8.41 -9.15 7.02
CA ARG A 93 -7.99 -10.24 7.94
C ARG A 93 -6.49 -10.17 8.24
N MET A 94 -5.67 -9.88 7.23
CA MET A 94 -4.21 -9.73 7.40
C MET A 94 -3.87 -8.54 8.30
N LEU A 95 -4.53 -7.40 8.09
CA LEU A 95 -4.34 -6.21 8.91
C LEU A 95 -4.83 -6.41 10.34
N HIS A 96 -5.99 -7.04 10.55
CA HIS A 96 -6.50 -7.38 11.88
C HIS A 96 -5.54 -8.31 12.64
N ASN A 97 -5.00 -9.32 11.96
CA ASN A 97 -4.00 -10.19 12.56
C ASN A 97 -2.73 -9.41 12.95
N SER A 98 -2.27 -8.52 12.08
CA SER A 98 -1.12 -7.65 12.37
C SER A 98 -1.37 -6.74 13.58
N ALA A 99 -2.56 -6.12 13.69
CA ALA A 99 -2.94 -5.31 14.84
C ALA A 99 -2.91 -6.12 16.14
N SER A 100 -3.47 -7.34 16.14
CA SER A 100 -3.46 -8.23 17.30
C SER A 100 -2.03 -8.62 17.72
N VAL A 101 -1.16 -8.91 16.75
CA VAL A 101 0.27 -9.20 17.01
C VAL A 101 0.96 -7.98 17.64
N MET A 102 0.75 -6.78 17.08
CA MET A 102 1.33 -5.55 17.62
C MET A 102 0.85 -5.25 19.05
N MET A 103 -0.44 -5.48 19.35
CA MET A 103 -0.98 -5.32 20.69
C MET A 103 -0.28 -6.25 21.69
N ARG A 104 -0.12 -7.53 21.35
CA ARG A 104 0.61 -8.49 22.18
C ARG A 104 2.07 -8.09 22.35
N GLN A 105 2.78 -7.72 21.29
CA GLN A 105 4.17 -7.29 21.34
C GLN A 105 4.37 -6.00 22.15
N LYS A 106 3.37 -5.11 22.16
CA LYS A 106 3.39 -3.93 23.04
C LYS A 106 3.58 -4.33 24.49
N ASP A 107 2.82 -5.35 24.95
CA ASP A 107 2.83 -5.77 26.35
C ASP A 107 4.04 -6.67 26.66
N GLU A 108 4.37 -7.61 25.75
CA GLU A 108 5.44 -8.59 25.95
C GLU A 108 6.85 -8.01 25.74
N GLU A 109 7.02 -7.14 24.73
CA GLU A 109 8.32 -6.57 24.33
C GLU A 109 8.46 -5.10 24.76
N ASN A 110 7.45 -4.54 25.45
CA ASN A 110 7.39 -3.13 25.92
C ASN A 110 7.67 -2.11 24.81
N ILE A 111 6.97 -2.26 23.66
CA ILE A 111 7.10 -1.37 22.51
C ILE A 111 6.05 -0.26 22.59
N PRO A 112 6.39 0.97 22.99
CA PRO A 112 5.42 2.03 23.29
C PRO A 112 4.64 2.49 22.05
N ASP A 113 5.22 2.42 20.86
CA ASP A 113 4.60 2.84 19.59
C ASP A 113 3.54 1.87 19.08
N TYR A 114 3.41 0.67 19.65
CA TYR A 114 2.41 -0.30 19.23
C TYR A 114 1.08 -0.13 19.98
N PRO A 115 -0.05 -0.47 19.35
CA PRO A 115 -0.17 -0.80 17.94
C PRO A 115 -0.09 0.44 17.04
N LEU A 116 0.50 0.33 15.85
CA LEU A 116 0.58 1.40 14.86
C LEU A 116 -0.80 1.80 14.33
N PHE A 117 -1.75 0.87 14.37
CA PHE A 117 -3.16 1.05 14.01
C PHE A 117 -4.04 0.04 14.76
N THR A 118 -5.31 0.34 14.88
CA THR A 118 -6.30 -0.42 15.66
C THR A 118 -7.29 -1.16 14.75
N HIS A 119 -8.02 -2.14 15.30
CA HIS A 119 -9.10 -2.83 14.62
C HIS A 119 -10.17 -1.87 14.09
N GLY A 120 -10.60 -0.92 14.92
CA GLY A 120 -11.59 0.08 14.52
C GLY A 120 -11.12 1.03 13.42
N GLU A 121 -9.81 1.28 13.30
CA GLU A 121 -9.26 2.02 12.15
C GLU A 121 -9.36 1.20 10.87
N ILE A 122 -9.01 -0.09 10.90
CA ILE A 122 -9.11 -0.97 9.74
C ILE A 122 -10.55 -0.99 9.19
N GLU A 123 -11.54 -1.15 10.07
CA GLU A 123 -12.97 -1.15 9.69
C GLU A 123 -13.38 0.17 9.01
N ARG A 124 -12.99 1.32 9.57
CA ARG A 124 -13.30 2.63 8.97
C ARG A 124 -12.63 2.84 7.61
N LEU A 125 -11.39 2.34 7.44
CA LEU A 125 -10.61 2.51 6.23
C LEU A 125 -11.04 1.55 5.11
N SER A 126 -11.68 0.44 5.45
CA SER A 126 -12.06 -0.64 4.54
C SER A 126 -12.94 -0.17 3.36
N SER A 127 -13.81 0.79 3.58
CA SER A 127 -14.70 1.33 2.52
C SER A 127 -13.96 2.00 1.36
N ARG A 128 -12.71 2.40 1.55
CA ARG A 128 -11.85 3.01 0.51
C ARG A 128 -11.01 1.99 -0.26
N MET A 129 -11.04 0.73 0.14
CA MET A 129 -10.31 -0.36 -0.50
C MET A 129 -11.15 -0.97 -1.62
N ILE A 130 -10.65 -0.88 -2.84
CA ILE A 130 -11.36 -1.28 -4.08
C ILE A 130 -10.67 -2.48 -4.70
N GLY A 131 -11.41 -3.57 -4.86
CA GLY A 131 -10.95 -4.75 -5.60
C GLY A 131 -11.27 -4.61 -7.08
N ILE A 132 -10.27 -4.81 -7.94
CA ILE A 132 -10.47 -4.85 -9.40
C ILE A 132 -10.06 -6.21 -9.98
N PRO A 133 -10.75 -6.69 -11.04
CA PRO A 133 -10.43 -7.97 -11.66
C PRO A 133 -9.10 -7.91 -12.43
N PHE A 134 -8.45 -9.06 -12.56
CA PHE A 134 -7.26 -9.20 -13.40
C PHE A 134 -7.55 -9.02 -14.90
N GLY A 135 -6.60 -8.49 -15.63
CA GLY A 135 -6.62 -8.38 -17.09
C GLY A 135 -7.56 -7.32 -17.65
N HIS A 136 -8.24 -6.57 -16.82
CA HIS A 136 -9.15 -5.50 -17.25
C HIS A 136 -8.56 -4.13 -16.93
N ALA A 137 -8.54 -3.26 -17.94
CA ALA A 137 -8.11 -1.88 -17.76
C ALA A 137 -9.15 -1.11 -16.93
N LYS A 138 -8.71 -0.57 -15.80
CA LYS A 138 -9.50 0.34 -14.96
C LYS A 138 -8.98 1.74 -15.13
N LYS A 139 -9.78 2.64 -15.69
CA LYS A 139 -9.44 4.07 -15.71
C LYS A 139 -9.54 4.64 -14.31
N PHE A 140 -8.50 5.32 -13.90
CA PHE A 140 -8.45 6.14 -12.71
C PHE A 140 -8.23 7.59 -13.13
N ARG A 141 -9.06 8.48 -12.62
CA ARG A 141 -8.96 9.93 -12.82
C ARG A 141 -8.62 10.59 -11.49
N GLY A 142 -7.43 11.15 -11.41
CA GLY A 142 -7.04 12.07 -10.35
C GLY A 142 -7.57 13.49 -10.63
N ASN A 143 -7.12 14.45 -9.85
CA ASN A 143 -7.60 15.83 -9.95
C ASN A 143 -7.20 16.52 -11.27
N ARG A 144 -6.08 16.16 -11.88
CA ARG A 144 -5.49 16.87 -13.03
C ARG A 144 -5.13 15.96 -14.22
N ASP A 145 -5.11 14.65 -14.01
CA ASP A 145 -4.66 13.69 -15.04
C ASP A 145 -5.38 12.35 -14.86
N GLU A 146 -5.26 11.46 -15.83
CA GLU A 146 -5.88 10.12 -15.80
C GLU A 146 -4.86 9.05 -16.18
N ILE A 147 -5.07 7.83 -15.66
CA ILE A 147 -4.24 6.67 -15.92
C ILE A 147 -5.10 5.41 -16.03
N GLU A 148 -4.69 4.45 -16.86
CA GLU A 148 -5.26 3.11 -16.85
C GLU A 148 -4.41 2.20 -15.97
N VAL A 149 -5.06 1.45 -15.09
CA VAL A 149 -4.48 0.44 -14.20
C VAL A 149 -4.94 -0.93 -14.66
N ILE A 150 -4.00 -1.83 -14.94
CA ILE A 150 -4.28 -3.22 -15.29
C ILE A 150 -3.49 -4.11 -14.34
N LEU A 151 -4.18 -5.06 -13.69
CA LEU A 151 -3.53 -6.02 -12.81
C LEU A 151 -3.30 -7.34 -13.54
N HIS A 152 -2.09 -7.84 -13.48
CA HIS A 152 -1.66 -9.12 -14.07
C HIS A 152 -1.34 -10.12 -12.96
N ARG A 153 -1.73 -11.39 -13.13
CA ARG A 153 -1.43 -12.43 -12.12
C ARG A 153 0.08 -12.64 -11.99
N ALA A 154 0.59 -12.56 -10.77
CA ALA A 154 2.01 -12.79 -10.49
C ALA A 154 2.33 -14.20 -9.97
N GLY A 155 1.33 -14.95 -9.48
CA GLY A 155 1.51 -16.35 -9.04
C GLY A 155 2.21 -16.54 -7.70
N HIS A 156 2.54 -15.47 -6.97
CA HIS A 156 3.28 -15.52 -5.70
C HIS A 156 2.38 -16.00 -4.54
N VAL A 157 1.29 -15.28 -4.28
CA VAL A 157 0.25 -15.64 -3.30
C VAL A 157 -1.13 -15.31 -3.87
N ALA A 158 -2.20 -15.73 -3.16
CA ALA A 158 -3.56 -15.42 -3.57
C ALA A 158 -3.76 -13.91 -3.72
N GLY A 159 -4.14 -13.48 -4.93
CA GLY A 159 -4.33 -12.07 -5.23
C GLY A 159 -3.08 -11.29 -5.66
N ALA A 160 -1.90 -11.90 -5.63
CA ALA A 160 -0.67 -11.23 -6.05
C ALA A 160 -0.71 -10.81 -7.51
N CYS A 161 -0.28 -9.57 -7.77
CA CYS A 161 -0.29 -8.98 -9.10
C CYS A 161 0.96 -8.16 -9.42
N GLY A 162 1.36 -8.20 -10.67
CA GLY A 162 2.09 -7.11 -11.29
C GLY A 162 1.09 -6.02 -11.71
N VAL A 163 1.50 -4.77 -11.67
CA VAL A 163 0.67 -3.61 -11.99
C VAL A 163 1.19 -2.96 -13.27
N GLU A 164 0.36 -2.96 -14.30
CA GLU A 164 0.61 -2.20 -15.51
C GLU A 164 -0.12 -0.85 -15.43
N LEU A 165 0.62 0.22 -15.65
CA LEU A 165 0.14 1.59 -15.67
C LEU A 165 0.32 2.16 -17.08
N ARG A 166 -0.79 2.58 -17.72
CA ARG A 166 -0.77 3.23 -19.03
C ARG A 166 -1.14 4.70 -18.88
N HIS A 167 -0.21 5.57 -19.21
CA HIS A 167 -0.39 7.02 -19.17
C HIS A 167 0.07 7.66 -20.46
N LYS A 168 -0.87 8.16 -21.28
CA LYS A 168 -0.57 8.70 -22.61
C LYS A 168 0.17 7.64 -23.46
N GLU A 169 1.37 7.97 -23.96
CA GLU A 169 2.21 7.05 -24.73
C GLU A 169 3.17 6.19 -23.88
N ARG A 170 3.06 6.27 -22.53
CA ARG A 170 3.95 5.56 -21.63
C ARG A 170 3.25 4.37 -21.00
N GLN A 171 3.99 3.28 -20.92
CA GLN A 171 3.59 2.07 -20.22
C GLN A 171 4.65 1.72 -19.19
N ILE A 172 4.22 1.46 -17.97
CA ILE A 172 5.06 1.15 -16.82
C ILE A 172 4.56 -0.15 -16.23
N PHE A 173 5.45 -1.05 -15.91
CA PHE A 173 5.13 -2.29 -15.24
C PHE A 173 5.86 -2.37 -13.91
N VAL A 174 5.11 -2.59 -12.82
CA VAL A 174 5.62 -2.84 -11.48
C VAL A 174 5.39 -4.30 -11.16
N THR A 175 6.44 -5.03 -10.89
CA THR A 175 6.37 -6.49 -10.69
C THR A 175 5.80 -6.91 -9.34
N GLY A 176 5.90 -6.09 -8.31
CA GLY A 176 5.46 -6.41 -6.95
C GLY A 176 6.48 -7.24 -6.18
#